data_e371de771e997768d9947c42e3b0d081
#
_entry.id   e371de771e997768d9947c42e3b0d081
#
_cell.length_a   1.000
_cell.length_b   1.000
_cell.length_c   1.000
_cell.angle_alpha   90.00
_cell.angle_beta   90.00
_cell.angle_gamma   90.00
#
_symmetry.space_group_name_H-M   'P 1'
#
loop_
_entity.id
_entity.type
_entity.pdbx_description
1 polymer ?
#
loop_
_entity_poly.entity_id
_entity_poly.type
_entity_poly.pdbx_seq_one_letter_code
_entity_poly.pdbx_strand_id
1 'polypeptide(L)'
;MASRAAWAAHFGLARTPFGKAIAAKDLFVRQAHAQATARISFCIDQILLGVITGDVGAGKTVAARAAVAGLDPTRHQVIYVANPAFGTRGLYVQVVRALGAQPRYLKAELMAQAADLLAAETAERHRTVVLIVDEAHLLQPDQLEELRLMTNADMDSASPFAGILIGQPTLARQLRMGTFAALDQRIATRYAIKPMDLAESAAYLRHHMTLAGREEPLFADDAVARLHRVSSGLPRALNNAATAALIAAAADGKDLVDDACAKKAVAELTRD
;
A
#
# COMPACT_ATOMS: atom_id res chain seq x y z
N MET A 1 23.10 -3.72 -18.34
CA MET A 1 21.79 -4.22 -18.82
C MET A 1 21.47 -5.50 -18.07
N ALA A 2 20.39 -5.57 -17.31
CA ALA A 2 19.99 -6.81 -16.63
C ALA A 2 19.66 -7.86 -17.70
N SER A 3 20.18 -9.06 -17.53
CA SER A 3 19.92 -10.19 -18.43
C SER A 3 18.42 -10.43 -18.51
N ARG A 4 17.85 -10.35 -19.72
CA ARG A 4 16.44 -10.61 -19.98
C ARG A 4 16.15 -12.08 -19.73
N ALA A 5 15.22 -12.41 -18.85
CA ALA A 5 14.85 -13.79 -18.58
C ALA A 5 14.43 -14.50 -19.90
N ALA A 6 14.90 -15.72 -20.14
CA ALA A 6 14.68 -16.45 -21.40
C ALA A 6 13.19 -16.56 -21.76
N TRP A 7 12.31 -16.81 -20.77
CA TRP A 7 10.87 -16.86 -20.97
C TRP A 7 10.25 -15.52 -21.42
N ALA A 8 10.78 -14.39 -20.93
CA ALA A 8 10.28 -13.07 -21.37
C ALA A 8 10.69 -12.77 -22.83
N ALA A 9 11.86 -13.25 -23.25
CA ALA A 9 12.30 -13.17 -24.63
C ALA A 9 11.44 -14.02 -25.58
N HIS A 10 11.00 -15.20 -25.14
CA HIS A 10 10.10 -16.11 -25.89
C HIS A 10 8.81 -15.37 -26.31
N PHE A 11 8.20 -14.60 -25.39
CA PHE A 11 6.98 -13.84 -25.68
C PHE A 11 7.22 -12.45 -26.29
N GLY A 12 8.44 -12.08 -26.64
CA GLY A 12 8.77 -10.77 -27.21
C GLY A 12 8.65 -9.62 -26.22
N LEU A 13 8.57 -9.88 -24.91
CA LEU A 13 8.35 -8.85 -23.89
C LEU A 13 9.57 -7.92 -23.77
N ALA A 14 9.39 -6.64 -23.80
CA ALA A 14 10.45 -5.62 -23.68
C ALA A 14 11.01 -5.55 -22.24
N ARG A 15 10.19 -5.82 -21.23
CA ARG A 15 10.53 -5.89 -19.82
C ARG A 15 9.77 -7.02 -19.13
N THR A 16 10.24 -7.46 -17.97
CA THR A 16 9.51 -8.42 -17.15
C THR A 16 8.19 -7.79 -16.67
N PRO A 17 7.03 -8.41 -16.96
CA PRO A 17 5.76 -7.95 -16.45
C PRO A 17 5.68 -8.13 -14.93
N PHE A 18 4.72 -7.49 -14.29
CA PHE A 18 4.46 -7.61 -12.85
C PHE A 18 5.60 -7.16 -11.93
N GLY A 19 6.55 -6.35 -12.42
CA GLY A 19 7.67 -5.83 -11.64
C GLY A 19 7.20 -4.90 -10.50
N LYS A 20 8.03 -4.79 -9.44
CA LYS A 20 7.76 -3.87 -8.31
C LYS A 20 8.01 -2.39 -8.67
N ALA A 21 8.90 -2.13 -9.62
CA ALA A 21 9.35 -0.79 -10.01
C ALA A 21 8.43 -0.18 -11.10
N ILE A 22 7.12 -0.15 -10.86
CA ILE A 22 6.15 0.49 -11.75
C ILE A 22 5.98 1.94 -11.31
N ALA A 23 6.14 2.90 -12.23
CA ALA A 23 5.90 4.30 -11.94
C ALA A 23 4.43 4.55 -11.56
N ALA A 24 4.17 5.58 -10.75
CA ALA A 24 2.81 5.85 -10.27
C ALA A 24 1.81 6.07 -11.44
N LYS A 25 2.26 6.70 -12.53
CA LYS A 25 1.46 6.93 -13.75
C LYS A 25 1.10 5.66 -14.52
N ASP A 26 1.89 4.60 -14.35
CA ASP A 26 1.74 3.32 -15.05
C ASP A 26 0.98 2.27 -14.19
N LEU A 27 0.52 2.65 -13.01
CA LEU A 27 -0.24 1.77 -12.14
C LEU A 27 -1.60 1.45 -12.77
N PHE A 28 -2.04 0.20 -12.64
CA PHE A 28 -3.39 -0.19 -13.03
C PHE A 28 -4.41 0.52 -12.13
N VAL A 29 -5.17 1.44 -12.72
CA VAL A 29 -6.20 2.20 -12.02
C VAL A 29 -7.50 1.40 -12.04
N ARG A 30 -7.93 0.97 -10.85
CA ARG A 30 -9.26 0.38 -10.65
C ARG A 30 -10.05 1.21 -9.65
N GLN A 31 -11.39 1.06 -9.68
CA GLN A 31 -12.28 1.86 -8.84
C GLN A 31 -11.92 1.78 -7.34
N ALA A 32 -11.60 0.57 -6.85
CA ALA A 32 -11.23 0.38 -5.44
C ALA A 32 -9.96 1.15 -5.04
N HIS A 33 -8.94 1.21 -5.92
CA HIS A 33 -7.73 2.00 -5.66
C HIS A 33 -7.99 3.49 -5.75
N ALA A 34 -8.77 3.94 -6.77
CA ALA A 34 -9.17 5.35 -6.90
C ALA A 34 -9.94 5.83 -5.66
N GLN A 35 -10.85 5.01 -5.14
CA GLN A 35 -11.60 5.29 -3.92
C GLN A 35 -10.70 5.36 -2.67
N ALA A 36 -9.70 4.47 -2.57
CA ALA A 36 -8.71 4.52 -1.48
C ALA A 36 -7.86 5.80 -1.57
N THR A 37 -7.32 6.09 -2.77
CA THR A 37 -6.52 7.29 -3.04
C THR A 37 -7.28 8.56 -2.70
N ALA A 38 -8.54 8.69 -3.16
CA ALA A 38 -9.37 9.86 -2.88
C ALA A 38 -9.60 10.09 -1.37
N ARG A 39 -9.78 9.01 -0.58
CA ARG A 39 -9.94 9.14 0.89
C ARG A 39 -8.63 9.52 1.57
N ILE A 40 -7.51 9.00 1.09
CA ILE A 40 -6.19 9.40 1.58
C ILE A 40 -5.97 10.89 1.31
N SER A 41 -6.20 11.35 0.07
CA SER A 41 -6.08 12.76 -0.30
C SER A 41 -7.01 13.65 0.55
N PHE A 42 -8.26 13.24 0.73
CA PHE A 42 -9.20 13.96 1.60
C PHE A 42 -8.67 14.11 3.04
N CYS A 43 -8.11 13.04 3.63
CA CYS A 43 -7.52 13.12 4.96
C CYS A 43 -6.30 14.05 5.00
N ILE A 44 -5.49 14.07 3.95
CA ILE A 44 -4.34 14.97 3.86
C ILE A 44 -4.78 16.43 3.77
N ASP A 45 -5.75 16.72 2.90
CA ASP A 45 -6.26 18.08 2.67
C ASP A 45 -6.93 18.66 3.91
N GLN A 46 -7.60 17.82 4.72
CA GLN A 46 -8.32 18.22 5.92
C GLN A 46 -7.54 17.98 7.23
N ILE A 47 -6.31 17.48 7.14
CA ILE A 47 -5.44 17.14 8.30
C ILE A 47 -6.14 16.19 9.27
N LEU A 48 -6.69 15.10 8.74
CA LEU A 48 -7.51 14.13 9.48
C LEU A 48 -6.81 12.74 9.54
N LEU A 49 -7.36 11.86 10.39
CA LEU A 49 -6.99 10.45 10.40
C LEU A 49 -7.84 9.64 9.41
N GLY A 50 -7.17 8.78 8.63
CA GLY A 50 -7.79 7.81 7.74
C GLY A 50 -7.27 6.40 7.95
N VAL A 51 -8.11 5.40 7.70
CA VAL A 51 -7.76 3.97 7.80
C VAL A 51 -8.05 3.27 6.48
N ILE A 52 -7.02 2.68 5.90
CA ILE A 52 -7.11 1.88 4.68
C ILE A 52 -6.78 0.43 5.03
N THR A 53 -7.72 -0.46 4.83
CA THR A 53 -7.54 -1.89 5.09
C THR A 53 -7.71 -2.73 3.82
N GLY A 54 -7.30 -3.98 3.89
CA GLY A 54 -7.44 -4.96 2.82
C GLY A 54 -6.48 -6.13 3.04
N ASP A 55 -6.71 -7.20 2.33
CA ASP A 55 -5.88 -8.40 2.42
C ASP A 55 -4.43 -8.17 2.01
N VAL A 56 -3.56 -9.10 2.37
CA VAL A 56 -2.15 -9.06 1.96
C VAL A 56 -2.07 -9.11 0.42
N GLY A 57 -1.38 -8.14 -0.17
CA GLY A 57 -1.27 -8.06 -1.63
C GLY A 57 -2.43 -7.38 -2.34
N ALA A 58 -3.44 -6.82 -1.64
CA ALA A 58 -4.56 -6.08 -2.23
C ALA A 58 -4.19 -4.72 -2.85
N GLY A 59 -2.94 -4.25 -2.67
CA GLY A 59 -2.46 -3.00 -3.25
C GLY A 59 -2.65 -1.76 -2.35
N LYS A 60 -2.80 -1.93 -1.04
CA LYS A 60 -2.95 -0.82 -0.07
C LYS A 60 -1.83 0.22 -0.19
N THR A 61 -0.59 -0.22 -0.12
CA THR A 61 0.60 0.63 -0.26
C THR A 61 0.68 1.29 -1.64
N VAL A 62 0.14 0.65 -2.68
CA VAL A 62 0.05 1.21 -4.03
C VAL A 62 -0.89 2.41 -4.05
N ALA A 63 -2.06 2.33 -3.40
CA ALA A 63 -2.99 3.45 -3.29
C ALA A 63 -2.39 4.63 -2.51
N ALA A 64 -1.67 4.35 -1.40
CA ALA A 64 -0.95 5.38 -0.65
C ALA A 64 0.14 6.05 -1.48
N ARG A 65 0.94 5.25 -2.24
CA ARG A 65 1.97 5.77 -3.13
C ARG A 65 1.38 6.65 -4.24
N ALA A 66 0.22 6.28 -4.78
CA ALA A 66 -0.49 7.08 -5.77
C ALA A 66 -0.95 8.43 -5.19
N ALA A 67 -1.51 8.43 -3.96
CA ALA A 67 -1.91 9.66 -3.28
C ALA A 67 -0.71 10.58 -3.00
N VAL A 68 0.39 10.03 -2.48
CA VAL A 68 1.62 10.78 -2.16
C VAL A 68 2.27 11.37 -3.43
N ALA A 69 2.24 10.61 -4.55
CA ALA A 69 2.82 11.08 -5.81
C ALA A 69 2.13 12.34 -6.38
N GLY A 70 0.90 12.62 -5.95
CA GLY A 70 0.16 13.84 -6.32
C GLY A 70 0.41 15.04 -5.41
N LEU A 71 1.17 14.88 -4.31
CA LEU A 71 1.43 15.95 -3.36
C LEU A 71 2.56 16.87 -3.83
N ASP A 72 2.40 18.15 -3.57
CA ASP A 72 3.48 19.13 -3.73
C ASP A 72 4.49 18.97 -2.55
N PRO A 73 5.74 18.58 -2.81
CA PRO A 73 6.74 18.36 -1.77
C PRO A 73 7.17 19.66 -1.06
N THR A 74 6.88 20.84 -1.62
CA THR A 74 7.14 22.13 -0.97
C THR A 74 6.11 22.44 0.11
N ARG A 75 4.91 21.88 0.02
CA ARG A 75 3.77 22.09 0.93
C ARG A 75 3.50 20.91 1.84
N HIS A 76 4.08 19.74 1.56
CA HIS A 76 3.83 18.52 2.33
C HIS A 76 5.13 17.85 2.74
N GLN A 77 5.22 17.48 4.02
CA GLN A 77 6.29 16.66 4.56
C GLN A 77 5.76 15.26 4.83
N VAL A 78 6.11 14.30 3.96
CA VAL A 78 5.65 12.93 4.11
C VAL A 78 6.60 12.14 5.01
N ILE A 79 6.04 11.50 6.02
CA ILE A 79 6.73 10.58 6.94
C ILE A 79 6.13 9.19 6.72
N TYR A 80 6.91 8.28 6.13
CA TYR A 80 6.47 6.92 5.87
C TYR A 80 7.12 5.93 6.83
N VAL A 81 6.28 5.26 7.62
CA VAL A 81 6.67 4.22 8.57
C VAL A 81 6.27 2.86 7.97
N ALA A 82 7.24 2.14 7.42
CA ALA A 82 7.01 0.89 6.71
C ALA A 82 6.63 -0.28 7.63
N ASN A 83 7.14 -0.27 8.87
CA ASN A 83 6.89 -1.30 9.87
C ASN A 83 6.89 -0.66 11.26
N PRO A 84 5.77 -0.66 11.99
CA PRO A 84 5.67 -0.03 13.30
C PRO A 84 6.07 -0.92 14.49
N ALA A 85 6.75 -2.05 14.27
CA ALA A 85 7.17 -2.99 15.30
C ALA A 85 8.37 -2.49 16.13
N PHE A 86 8.29 -1.29 16.72
CA PHE A 86 9.38 -0.63 17.45
C PHE A 86 9.00 -0.07 18.85
N GLY A 87 7.83 -0.45 19.38
CA GLY A 87 7.33 0.05 20.66
C GLY A 87 6.91 1.53 20.64
N THR A 88 6.36 2.01 21.78
CA THR A 88 5.76 3.36 21.90
C THR A 88 6.72 4.50 21.61
N ARG A 89 7.94 4.41 22.11
CA ARG A 89 8.98 5.43 21.86
C ARG A 89 9.35 5.53 20.39
N GLY A 90 9.29 4.41 19.66
CA GLY A 90 9.73 4.33 18.28
C GLY A 90 8.95 5.22 17.32
N LEU A 91 7.66 5.42 17.55
CA LEU A 91 6.84 6.30 16.71
C LEU A 91 7.35 7.74 16.76
N TYR A 92 7.61 8.27 17.95
CA TYR A 92 8.18 9.61 18.13
C TYR A 92 9.58 9.73 17.53
N VAL A 93 10.41 8.68 17.68
CA VAL A 93 11.76 8.62 17.07
C VAL A 93 11.68 8.74 15.56
N GLN A 94 10.73 8.04 14.91
CA GLN A 94 10.54 8.14 13.46
C GLN A 94 10.13 9.55 13.02
N VAL A 95 9.19 10.18 13.73
CA VAL A 95 8.75 11.54 13.45
C VAL A 95 9.93 12.53 13.61
N VAL A 96 10.61 12.51 14.74
CA VAL A 96 11.72 13.43 15.02
C VAL A 96 12.85 13.29 14.00
N ARG A 97 13.23 12.05 13.63
CA ARG A 97 14.25 11.80 12.60
C ARG A 97 13.82 12.27 11.23
N ALA A 98 12.59 12.01 10.84
CA ALA A 98 12.07 12.43 9.54
C ALA A 98 11.98 13.95 9.41
N LEU A 99 11.82 14.66 10.53
CA LEU A 99 11.86 16.13 10.61
C LEU A 99 13.29 16.70 10.80
N GLY A 100 14.32 15.85 10.69
CA GLY A 100 15.73 16.26 10.64
C GLY A 100 16.39 16.49 11.98
N ALA A 101 15.79 16.08 13.10
CA ALA A 101 16.34 16.26 14.43
C ALA A 101 16.88 14.95 15.06
N GLN A 102 17.79 15.09 16.04
CA GLN A 102 18.27 13.97 16.84
C GLN A 102 17.26 13.68 17.98
N PRO A 103 16.75 12.44 18.10
CA PRO A 103 15.76 12.09 19.11
C PRO A 103 16.33 12.19 20.52
N ARG A 104 15.62 12.86 21.41
CA ARG A 104 15.93 12.93 22.85
C ARG A 104 15.87 11.54 23.48
N TYR A 105 16.66 11.34 24.55
CA TYR A 105 16.74 10.02 25.20
C TYR A 105 15.49 9.72 26.05
N LEU A 106 15.07 10.67 26.89
CA LEU A 106 13.91 10.51 27.77
C LEU A 106 12.61 10.61 26.96
N LYS A 107 11.65 9.71 27.24
CA LYS A 107 10.37 9.65 26.49
C LYS A 107 9.62 10.98 26.59
N ALA A 108 9.54 11.59 27.78
CA ALA A 108 8.82 12.85 27.97
C ALA A 108 9.42 13.99 27.14
N GLU A 109 10.75 14.11 27.10
CA GLU A 109 11.45 15.11 26.28
C GLU A 109 11.27 14.83 24.78
N LEU A 110 11.26 13.55 24.38
CA LEU A 110 11.06 13.13 23.00
C LEU A 110 9.64 13.45 22.51
N MET A 111 8.63 13.27 23.37
CA MET A 111 7.25 13.64 23.07
C MET A 111 7.11 15.14 22.84
N ALA A 112 7.66 15.96 23.76
CA ALA A 112 7.68 17.42 23.62
C ALA A 112 8.42 17.84 22.34
N GLN A 113 9.61 17.26 22.08
CA GLN A 113 10.39 17.52 20.88
C GLN A 113 9.61 17.21 19.60
N ALA A 114 8.88 16.09 19.56
CA ALA A 114 8.06 15.73 18.40
C ALA A 114 6.91 16.73 18.19
N ALA A 115 6.25 17.16 19.27
CA ALA A 115 5.18 18.16 19.21
C ALA A 115 5.71 19.52 18.69
N ASP A 116 6.85 19.98 19.21
CA ASP A 116 7.47 21.25 18.79
C ASP A 116 7.86 21.21 17.29
N LEU A 117 8.46 20.10 16.84
CA LEU A 117 8.83 19.93 15.43
C LEU A 117 7.62 19.88 14.50
N LEU A 118 6.56 19.19 14.89
CA LEU A 118 5.31 19.14 14.12
C LEU A 118 4.68 20.54 14.02
N ALA A 119 4.64 21.28 15.13
CA ALA A 119 4.14 22.65 15.16
C ALA A 119 4.99 23.59 14.27
N ALA A 120 6.32 23.46 14.30
CA ALA A 120 7.24 24.25 13.48
C ALA A 120 7.06 24.00 11.97
N GLU A 121 6.73 22.78 11.53
CA GLU A 121 6.43 22.48 10.12
C GLU A 121 5.25 23.31 9.61
N THR A 122 4.22 23.45 10.42
CA THR A 122 3.02 24.22 10.04
C THR A 122 3.24 25.73 10.22
N ALA A 123 3.77 26.16 11.35
CA ALA A 123 3.87 27.58 11.71
C ALA A 123 4.99 28.31 10.95
N GLU A 124 6.17 27.68 10.80
CA GLU A 124 7.36 28.32 10.25
C GLU A 124 7.59 27.94 8.79
N ARG A 125 7.34 26.68 8.42
CA ARG A 125 7.63 26.15 7.09
C ARG A 125 6.41 26.08 6.17
N HIS A 126 5.22 26.34 6.71
CA HIS A 126 3.94 26.29 6.00
C HIS A 126 3.72 24.95 5.27
N ARG A 127 4.15 23.85 5.90
CA ARG A 127 4.02 22.49 5.38
C ARG A 127 3.08 21.65 6.25
N THR A 128 2.22 20.90 5.60
CA THR A 128 1.42 19.87 6.25
C THR A 128 2.24 18.59 6.40
N VAL A 129 2.35 18.08 7.63
CA VAL A 129 2.96 16.77 7.86
C VAL A 129 1.95 15.67 7.55
N VAL A 130 2.37 14.66 6.77
CA VAL A 130 1.59 13.49 6.41
C VAL A 130 2.27 12.25 6.97
N LEU A 131 1.72 11.69 8.05
CA LEU A 131 2.22 10.47 8.67
C LEU A 131 1.50 9.25 8.11
N ILE A 132 2.21 8.41 7.38
CA ILE A 132 1.69 7.15 6.84
C ILE A 132 2.32 6.00 7.61
N VAL A 133 1.49 5.21 8.30
CA VAL A 133 1.92 4.01 9.02
C VAL A 133 1.43 2.79 8.24
N ASP A 134 2.33 2.13 7.54
CA ASP A 134 2.03 0.85 6.87
C ASP A 134 2.15 -0.31 7.86
N GLU A 135 1.49 -1.42 7.56
CA GLU A 135 1.35 -2.58 8.45
C GLU A 135 0.83 -2.19 9.86
N ALA A 136 -0.04 -1.18 9.94
CA ALA A 136 -0.54 -0.61 11.19
C ALA A 136 -1.31 -1.61 12.06
N HIS A 137 -1.68 -2.78 11.53
CA HIS A 137 -2.24 -3.88 12.32
C HIS A 137 -1.23 -4.53 13.29
N LEU A 138 0.07 -4.21 13.14
CA LEU A 138 1.14 -4.61 14.06
C LEU A 138 1.32 -3.64 15.24
N LEU A 139 0.64 -2.48 15.22
CA LEU A 139 0.66 -1.55 16.34
C LEU A 139 0.06 -2.21 17.59
N GLN A 140 0.80 -2.12 18.67
CA GLN A 140 0.35 -2.55 19.99
C GLN A 140 -0.67 -1.55 20.56
N PRO A 141 -1.49 -1.93 21.54
CA PRO A 141 -2.50 -1.07 22.15
C PRO A 141 -1.95 0.28 22.64
N ASP A 142 -0.80 0.27 23.30
CA ASP A 142 -0.12 1.45 23.80
C ASP A 142 0.42 2.35 22.69
N GLN A 143 0.82 1.81 21.55
CA GLN A 143 1.22 2.59 20.38
C GLN A 143 0.03 3.29 19.71
N LEU A 144 -1.14 2.64 19.65
CA LEU A 144 -2.36 3.26 19.17
C LEU A 144 -2.81 4.40 20.07
N GLU A 145 -2.65 4.26 21.38
CA GLU A 145 -2.92 5.35 22.32
C GLU A 145 -1.93 6.50 22.16
N GLU A 146 -0.63 6.23 21.99
CA GLU A 146 0.37 7.28 21.68
C GLU A 146 0.02 8.02 20.38
N LEU A 147 -0.41 7.29 19.35
CA LEU A 147 -0.86 7.92 18.11
C LEU A 147 -2.05 8.87 18.35
N ARG A 148 -3.03 8.43 19.17
CA ARG A 148 -4.16 9.28 19.57
C ARG A 148 -3.69 10.55 20.30
N LEU A 149 -2.76 10.39 21.25
CA LEU A 149 -2.20 11.52 21.98
C LEU A 149 -1.44 12.50 21.08
N MET A 150 -0.71 11.99 20.07
CA MET A 150 -0.03 12.81 19.07
C MET A 150 -0.97 13.63 18.20
N THR A 151 -2.22 13.20 18.01
CA THR A 151 -3.22 13.99 17.25
C THR A 151 -3.86 15.08 18.06
N ASN A 152 -3.56 15.19 19.35
CA ASN A 152 -4.17 16.17 20.23
C ASN A 152 -3.29 17.43 20.30
N ALA A 153 -3.68 18.46 19.59
CA ALA A 153 -3.07 19.80 19.68
C ALA A 153 -4.15 20.83 20.02
N ASP A 154 -3.73 21.96 20.58
CA ASP A 154 -4.57 23.11 20.90
C ASP A 154 -5.87 22.75 21.63
N MET A 155 -5.75 21.98 22.71
CA MET A 155 -6.92 21.50 23.47
C MET A 155 -7.93 20.73 22.62
N ASP A 156 -7.44 19.88 21.70
CA ASP A 156 -8.23 19.04 20.80
C ASP A 156 -8.95 19.77 19.65
N SER A 157 -8.60 21.03 19.41
CA SER A 157 -9.20 21.81 18.30
C SER A 157 -8.52 21.56 16.95
N ALA A 158 -7.30 21.02 16.95
CA ALA A 158 -6.52 20.76 15.74
C ALA A 158 -5.70 19.46 15.83
N SER A 159 -5.37 18.89 14.69
CA SER A 159 -4.36 17.82 14.56
C SER A 159 -3.07 18.40 13.97
N PRO A 160 -1.88 18.09 14.51
CA PRO A 160 -0.63 18.60 13.99
C PRO A 160 -0.14 17.88 12.71
N PHE A 161 -0.84 16.85 12.26
CA PHE A 161 -0.52 16.09 11.04
C PHE A 161 -1.75 15.35 10.51
N ALA A 162 -1.73 15.07 9.22
CA ALA A 162 -2.65 14.10 8.60
C ALA A 162 -2.10 12.68 8.82
N GLY A 163 -2.91 11.77 9.34
CA GLY A 163 -2.51 10.41 9.67
C GLY A 163 -3.20 9.37 8.80
N ILE A 164 -2.44 8.47 8.16
CA ILE A 164 -2.99 7.38 7.36
C ILE A 164 -2.48 6.05 7.91
N LEU A 165 -3.41 5.27 8.45
CA LEU A 165 -3.14 3.91 8.94
C LEU A 165 -3.49 2.90 7.86
N ILE A 166 -2.51 2.13 7.44
CA ILE A 166 -2.66 1.10 6.41
C ILE A 166 -2.42 -0.26 7.04
N GLY A 167 -3.37 -1.18 6.90
CA GLY A 167 -3.21 -2.49 7.54
C GLY A 167 -4.10 -3.58 6.98
N GLN A 168 -3.99 -4.76 7.58
CA GLN A 168 -4.88 -5.88 7.30
C GLN A 168 -6.26 -5.66 7.92
N PRO A 169 -7.29 -6.44 7.56
CA PRO A 169 -8.64 -6.32 8.14
C PRO A 169 -8.69 -6.44 9.68
N THR A 170 -7.69 -7.06 10.28
CA THR A 170 -7.50 -7.13 11.74
C THR A 170 -7.39 -5.75 12.39
N LEU A 171 -6.75 -4.77 11.70
CA LEU A 171 -6.68 -3.38 12.16
C LEU A 171 -8.08 -2.77 12.38
N ALA A 172 -8.98 -2.95 11.40
CA ALA A 172 -10.33 -2.41 11.50
C ALA A 172 -11.13 -3.03 12.65
N ARG A 173 -10.88 -4.31 12.96
CA ARG A 173 -11.49 -4.99 14.12
C ARG A 173 -10.91 -4.48 15.42
N GLN A 174 -9.60 -4.31 15.50
CA GLN A 174 -8.89 -3.80 16.68
C GLN A 174 -9.39 -2.40 17.03
N LEU A 175 -9.46 -1.48 16.07
CA LEU A 175 -9.89 -0.09 16.28
C LEU A 175 -11.34 0.04 16.76
N ARG A 176 -12.22 -0.94 16.47
CA ARG A 176 -13.61 -0.98 16.95
C ARG A 176 -13.78 -1.50 18.37
N MET A 177 -12.72 -1.99 19.00
CA MET A 177 -12.80 -2.42 20.39
C MET A 177 -13.01 -1.21 21.30
N GLY A 178 -13.86 -1.33 22.33
CA GLY A 178 -14.18 -0.22 23.23
C GLY A 178 -12.98 0.48 23.84
N THR A 179 -11.88 -0.24 24.05
CA THR A 179 -10.59 0.31 24.51
C THR A 179 -10.04 1.44 23.60
N PHE A 180 -10.40 1.42 22.31
CA PHE A 180 -9.92 2.42 21.34
C PHE A 180 -11.01 3.39 20.89
N ALA A 181 -12.13 3.47 21.60
CA ALA A 181 -13.26 4.33 21.22
C ALA A 181 -12.84 5.79 20.98
N ALA A 182 -11.94 6.34 21.77
CA ALA A 182 -11.45 7.71 21.60
C ALA A 182 -10.62 7.89 20.31
N LEU A 183 -9.80 6.91 19.92
CA LEU A 183 -9.09 6.92 18.64
C LEU A 183 -10.08 6.68 17.48
N ASP A 184 -11.02 5.75 17.66
CA ASP A 184 -12.01 5.37 16.65
C ASP A 184 -12.88 6.60 16.23
N GLN A 185 -13.23 7.45 17.17
CA GLN A 185 -13.96 8.71 16.92
C GLN A 185 -13.16 9.75 16.13
N ARG A 186 -11.82 9.71 16.20
CA ARG A 186 -10.95 10.63 15.45
C ARG A 186 -10.72 10.19 14.00
N ILE A 187 -11.09 8.96 13.64
CA ILE A 187 -10.90 8.44 12.29
C ILE A 187 -12.03 8.96 11.40
N ALA A 188 -11.70 9.90 10.53
CA ALA A 188 -12.65 10.55 9.62
C ALA A 188 -13.10 9.64 8.48
N THR A 189 -12.20 8.79 7.96
CA THR A 189 -12.55 7.88 6.87
C THR A 189 -12.01 6.48 7.09
N ARG A 190 -12.78 5.48 6.62
CA ARG A 190 -12.37 4.07 6.60
C ARG A 190 -12.70 3.49 5.25
N TYR A 191 -11.74 2.79 4.67
CA TYR A 191 -11.97 2.10 3.41
C TYR A 191 -11.28 0.76 3.37
N ALA A 192 -12.01 -0.27 2.94
CA ALA A 192 -11.46 -1.61 2.73
C ALA A 192 -11.29 -1.86 1.23
N ILE A 193 -10.06 -2.04 0.80
CA ILE A 193 -9.74 -2.41 -0.59
C ILE A 193 -10.13 -3.87 -0.79
N LYS A 194 -11.15 -4.09 -1.60
CA LYS A 194 -11.62 -5.45 -1.96
C LYS A 194 -10.70 -6.08 -3.00
N PRO A 195 -10.60 -7.41 -3.04
CA PRO A 195 -9.98 -8.12 -4.16
C PRO A 195 -10.60 -7.73 -5.51
N MET A 196 -9.89 -8.00 -6.60
CA MET A 196 -10.40 -7.83 -7.97
C MET A 196 -11.47 -8.88 -8.27
N ASP A 197 -12.46 -8.51 -9.05
CA ASP A 197 -13.31 -9.48 -9.71
C ASP A 197 -12.61 -10.11 -10.94
N LEU A 198 -13.29 -11.03 -11.63
CA LEU A 198 -12.73 -11.72 -12.79
C LEU A 198 -12.42 -10.74 -13.93
N ALA A 199 -13.32 -9.80 -14.21
CA ALA A 199 -13.15 -8.81 -15.28
C ALA A 199 -11.98 -7.85 -14.96
N GLU A 200 -11.88 -7.38 -13.72
CA GLU A 200 -10.75 -6.58 -13.25
C GLU A 200 -9.42 -7.35 -13.34
N SER A 201 -9.42 -8.66 -13.00
CA SER A 201 -8.22 -9.51 -13.10
C SER A 201 -7.77 -9.69 -14.54
N ALA A 202 -8.70 -9.88 -15.48
CA ALA A 202 -8.41 -9.95 -16.91
C ALA A 202 -7.81 -8.62 -17.43
N ALA A 203 -8.43 -7.50 -17.07
CA ALA A 203 -7.94 -6.16 -17.44
C ALA A 203 -6.57 -5.87 -16.83
N TYR A 204 -6.34 -6.29 -15.59
CA TYR A 204 -5.07 -6.16 -14.89
C TYR A 204 -3.95 -6.91 -15.61
N LEU A 205 -4.16 -8.17 -15.96
CA LEU A 205 -3.18 -8.96 -16.72
C LEU A 205 -2.87 -8.31 -18.07
N ARG A 206 -3.89 -7.89 -18.81
CA ARG A 206 -3.73 -7.20 -20.10
C ARG A 206 -2.91 -5.93 -19.94
N HIS A 207 -3.24 -5.08 -18.98
CA HIS A 207 -2.50 -3.85 -18.68
C HIS A 207 -1.00 -4.11 -18.47
N HIS A 208 -0.67 -5.13 -17.66
CA HIS A 208 0.74 -5.47 -17.42
C HIS A 208 1.45 -6.05 -18.64
N MET A 209 0.74 -6.74 -19.55
CA MET A 209 1.29 -7.20 -20.82
C MET A 209 1.57 -6.01 -21.75
N THR A 210 0.63 -5.08 -21.88
CA THR A 210 0.82 -3.83 -22.63
C THR A 210 2.02 -3.04 -22.10
N LEU A 211 2.14 -2.88 -20.79
CA LEU A 211 3.31 -2.25 -20.16
C LEU A 211 4.61 -3.01 -20.46
N ALA A 212 4.56 -4.31 -20.63
CA ALA A 212 5.71 -5.13 -21.00
C ALA A 212 6.02 -5.11 -22.50
N GLY A 213 5.25 -4.36 -23.31
CA GLY A 213 5.46 -4.18 -24.74
C GLY A 213 4.69 -5.16 -25.62
N ARG A 214 3.65 -5.85 -25.08
CA ARG A 214 2.80 -6.74 -25.86
C ARG A 214 1.33 -6.33 -25.76
N GLU A 215 0.74 -5.93 -26.88
CA GLU A 215 -0.67 -5.52 -26.96
C GLU A 215 -1.62 -6.70 -27.17
N GLU A 216 -1.14 -7.74 -27.85
CA GLU A 216 -1.94 -8.94 -28.10
C GLU A 216 -2.21 -9.75 -26.82
N PRO A 217 -3.41 -10.33 -26.66
CA PRO A 217 -3.72 -11.19 -25.53
C PRO A 217 -2.76 -12.37 -25.43
N LEU A 218 -2.15 -12.56 -24.27
CA LEU A 218 -1.21 -13.65 -23.99
C LEU A 218 -1.80 -14.73 -23.08
N PHE A 219 -2.93 -14.46 -22.45
CA PHE A 219 -3.66 -15.39 -21.60
C PHE A 219 -5.02 -15.70 -22.20
N ALA A 220 -5.34 -16.98 -22.36
CA ALA A 220 -6.67 -17.43 -22.73
C ALA A 220 -7.67 -17.19 -21.59
N ASP A 221 -8.96 -17.04 -21.89
CA ASP A 221 -9.98 -16.69 -20.90
C ASP A 221 -10.12 -17.75 -19.79
N ASP A 222 -9.96 -19.02 -20.11
CA ASP A 222 -9.97 -20.14 -19.17
C ASP A 222 -8.74 -20.12 -18.23
N ALA A 223 -7.57 -19.76 -18.77
CA ALA A 223 -6.36 -19.52 -17.96
C ALA A 223 -6.56 -18.33 -17.01
N VAL A 224 -7.09 -17.21 -17.49
CA VAL A 224 -7.42 -16.04 -16.64
C VAL A 224 -8.38 -16.43 -15.52
N ALA A 225 -9.44 -17.18 -15.83
CA ALA A 225 -10.41 -17.63 -14.82
C ALA A 225 -9.77 -18.52 -13.75
N ARG A 226 -8.83 -19.40 -14.14
CA ARG A 226 -8.07 -20.24 -13.20
C ARG A 226 -7.12 -19.41 -12.33
N LEU A 227 -6.35 -18.50 -12.93
CA LEU A 227 -5.41 -17.62 -12.24
C LEU A 227 -6.13 -16.69 -11.25
N HIS A 228 -7.29 -16.15 -11.65
CA HIS A 228 -8.16 -15.37 -10.78
C HIS A 228 -8.63 -16.17 -9.56
N ARG A 229 -9.10 -17.40 -9.77
CA ARG A 229 -9.62 -18.28 -8.71
C ARG A 229 -8.53 -18.58 -7.68
N VAL A 230 -7.32 -18.96 -8.11
CA VAL A 230 -6.22 -19.33 -7.20
C VAL A 230 -5.68 -18.10 -6.45
N SER A 231 -5.67 -16.94 -7.11
CA SER A 231 -5.23 -15.68 -6.49
C SER A 231 -6.30 -15.01 -5.63
N SER A 232 -7.55 -15.51 -5.68
CA SER A 232 -8.72 -14.85 -5.06
C SER A 232 -8.84 -13.37 -5.47
N GLY A 233 -8.39 -13.01 -6.68
CA GLY A 233 -8.36 -11.64 -7.18
C GLY A 233 -7.36 -10.71 -6.48
N LEU A 234 -6.40 -11.24 -5.74
CA LEU A 234 -5.36 -10.45 -5.08
C LEU A 234 -4.19 -10.17 -6.03
N PRO A 235 -3.86 -8.90 -6.33
CA PRO A 235 -2.82 -8.53 -7.32
C PRO A 235 -1.49 -9.25 -7.15
N ARG A 236 -0.98 -9.34 -5.91
CA ARG A 236 0.31 -10.01 -5.65
C ARG A 236 0.27 -11.50 -5.95
N ALA A 237 -0.79 -12.18 -5.53
CA ALA A 237 -0.97 -13.61 -5.81
C ALA A 237 -1.19 -13.85 -7.30
N LEU A 238 -1.96 -12.98 -7.97
CA LEU A 238 -2.19 -13.03 -9.41
C LEU A 238 -0.89 -12.84 -10.20
N ASN A 239 -0.03 -11.89 -9.79
CA ASN A 239 1.28 -11.68 -10.40
C ASN A 239 2.16 -12.92 -10.32
N ASN A 240 2.21 -13.56 -9.16
CA ASN A 240 3.00 -14.78 -8.97
C ASN A 240 2.45 -15.92 -9.85
N ALA A 241 1.14 -16.12 -9.84
CA ALA A 241 0.48 -17.17 -10.62
C ALA A 241 0.63 -16.93 -12.13
N ALA A 242 0.46 -15.69 -12.59
CA ALA A 242 0.64 -15.32 -13.99
C ALA A 242 2.10 -15.48 -14.45
N THR A 243 3.06 -15.09 -13.61
CA THR A 243 4.49 -15.29 -13.92
C THR A 243 4.84 -16.78 -14.05
N ALA A 244 4.38 -17.62 -13.12
CA ALA A 244 4.59 -19.06 -13.18
C ALA A 244 3.94 -19.68 -14.44
N ALA A 245 2.73 -19.23 -14.81
CA ALA A 245 2.04 -19.69 -16.02
C ALA A 245 2.78 -19.28 -17.31
N LEU A 246 3.35 -18.07 -17.36
CA LEU A 246 4.21 -17.64 -18.47
C LEU A 246 5.47 -18.51 -18.59
N ILE A 247 6.11 -18.81 -17.46
CA ILE A 247 7.30 -19.69 -17.44
C ILE A 247 6.94 -21.09 -17.95
N ALA A 248 5.82 -21.66 -17.49
CA ALA A 248 5.33 -22.97 -17.91
C ALA A 248 5.00 -23.01 -19.42
N ALA A 249 4.33 -21.97 -19.95
CA ALA A 249 4.00 -21.87 -21.37
C ALA A 249 5.29 -21.77 -22.24
N ALA A 250 6.25 -20.94 -21.83
CA ALA A 250 7.53 -20.83 -22.53
C ALA A 250 8.32 -22.13 -22.53
N ALA A 251 8.32 -22.87 -21.40
CA ALA A 251 8.97 -24.20 -21.31
C ALA A 251 8.33 -25.24 -22.23
N ASP A 252 6.99 -25.15 -22.43
CA ASP A 252 6.24 -26.00 -23.36
C ASP A 252 6.30 -25.51 -24.82
N GLY A 253 7.01 -24.39 -25.13
CA GLY A 253 7.12 -23.80 -26.46
C GLY A 253 5.80 -23.20 -26.98
N LYS A 254 4.89 -22.80 -26.08
CA LYS A 254 3.58 -22.23 -26.43
C LYS A 254 3.63 -20.71 -26.53
N ASP A 255 2.95 -20.15 -27.52
CA ASP A 255 2.81 -18.71 -27.73
C ASP A 255 1.66 -18.08 -26.91
N LEU A 256 0.81 -18.91 -26.30
CA LEU A 256 -0.35 -18.50 -25.50
C LEU A 256 -0.39 -19.29 -24.19
N VAL A 257 -0.75 -18.64 -23.11
CA VAL A 257 -1.00 -19.27 -21.80
C VAL A 257 -2.43 -19.81 -21.78
N ASP A 258 -2.57 -21.12 -21.89
CA ASP A 258 -3.85 -21.84 -21.81
C ASP A 258 -4.13 -22.37 -20.38
N ASP A 259 -5.28 -23.02 -20.19
CA ASP A 259 -5.67 -23.63 -18.91
C ASP A 259 -4.64 -24.69 -18.41
N ALA A 260 -4.02 -25.42 -19.34
CA ALA A 260 -3.03 -26.43 -18.97
C ALA A 260 -1.76 -25.79 -18.34
N CYS A 261 -1.29 -24.67 -18.91
CA CYS A 261 -0.18 -23.89 -18.36
C CYS A 261 -0.54 -23.28 -17.01
N ALA A 262 -1.74 -22.70 -16.90
CA ALA A 262 -2.25 -22.15 -15.63
C ALA A 262 -2.39 -23.25 -14.56
N LYS A 263 -2.82 -24.46 -14.92
CA LYS A 263 -2.90 -25.61 -14.00
C LYS A 263 -1.54 -26.05 -13.49
N LYS A 264 -0.51 -26.09 -14.36
CA LYS A 264 0.88 -26.38 -13.96
C LYS A 264 1.39 -25.35 -12.96
N ALA A 265 1.20 -24.05 -13.26
CA ALA A 265 1.59 -22.95 -12.38
C ALA A 265 0.92 -23.04 -11.00
N VAL A 266 -0.38 -23.34 -10.96
CA VAL A 266 -1.12 -23.53 -9.70
C VAL A 266 -0.56 -24.68 -8.90
N ALA A 267 -0.26 -25.83 -9.55
CA ALA A 267 0.31 -26.99 -8.88
C ALA A 267 1.70 -26.72 -8.26
N GLU A 268 2.49 -25.84 -8.88
CA GLU A 268 3.79 -25.41 -8.33
C GLU A 268 3.64 -24.50 -7.10
N LEU A 269 2.66 -23.58 -7.13
CA LEU A 269 2.42 -22.61 -6.05
C LEU A 269 1.72 -23.22 -4.83
N THR A 270 1.04 -24.36 -5.00
CA THR A 270 0.29 -25.03 -3.92
C THR A 270 1.00 -26.27 -3.37
N ARG A 271 2.23 -26.55 -3.84
CA ARG A 271 3.08 -27.61 -3.31
C ARG A 271 3.83 -27.12 -2.06
N ASP A 272 3.12 -27.09 -0.91
CA ASP A 272 3.72 -27.07 0.44
C ASP A 272 2.98 -28.07 1.34
#